data_c9f45f2e8b2b8f886c582d24075daea8
#
_entry.id   c9f45f2e8b2b8f886c582d24075daea8
#
_cell.length_a   1.000
_cell.length_b   1.000
_cell.length_c   1.000
_cell.angle_alpha   90.00
_cell.angle_beta   90.00
_cell.angle_gamma   90.00
#
_symmetry.space_group_name_H-M   'P 1'
#
loop_
_entity.id
_entity.type
_entity.pdbx_description
1 polymer ?
#
loop_
_entity_poly.entity_id
_entity_poly.type
_entity_poly.pdbx_seq_one_letter_code
_entity_poly.pdbx_strand_id
1 'polypeptide(L)'
;NEKAELFLNIVSETIDNGGTVVIPSFAVGRTQEILYELNKIKDQHKDDAKFQEEYKNLMNIPVYVDSPLAVSATSVFKNNMDLFSDEIQDFIKRGDNPLEFPNLHFTQSVEESKALNESNEPCIIISASGMCEVGRIKHHLKHNLWNPNSTILFVGYQAPGTLGAKIVNGEKKVKIFGEEIAVNARIEYIEGYSGHADQEWLMNFIYSYAIKPKHIFLVHGEAEGQIILKNKILEGLKITSKTKV
;
A
#
# COMPACT_ATOMS: atom_id res chain seq x y z
N ASN A 1 13.67 -5.31 10.48
CA ASN A 1 12.27 -5.37 10.06
C ASN A 1 12.24 -5.75 8.57
N GLU A 2 12.01 -7.01 8.31
CA GLU A 2 12.15 -7.66 6.98
C GLU A 2 11.38 -6.96 5.85
N LYS A 3 10.22 -6.38 6.17
CA LYS A 3 9.42 -5.60 5.23
C LYS A 3 10.06 -4.27 4.83
N ALA A 4 10.64 -3.57 5.80
CA ALA A 4 11.29 -2.29 5.54
C ALA A 4 12.54 -2.50 4.68
N GLU A 5 13.31 -3.57 4.93
CA GLU A 5 14.47 -3.92 4.11
C GLU A 5 14.05 -4.31 2.69
N LEU A 6 13.00 -5.11 2.54
CA LEU A 6 12.48 -5.45 1.21
C LEU A 6 12.01 -4.21 0.44
N PHE A 7 11.28 -3.32 1.10
CA PHE A 7 10.84 -2.05 0.51
C PHE A 7 12.04 -1.20 0.07
N LEU A 8 13.03 -1.04 0.95
CA LEU A 8 14.26 -0.31 0.66
C LEU A 8 14.99 -0.85 -0.56
N ASN A 9 15.19 -2.16 -0.62
CA ASN A 9 15.91 -2.80 -1.73
C ASN A 9 15.17 -2.61 -3.06
N ILE A 10 13.84 -2.85 -3.09
CA ILE A 10 13.04 -2.67 -4.30
C ILE A 10 13.12 -1.23 -4.81
N VAL A 11 12.96 -0.26 -3.90
CA VAL A 11 12.97 1.15 -4.27
C VAL A 11 14.36 1.59 -4.72
N SER A 12 15.42 1.25 -3.96
CA SER A 12 16.80 1.61 -4.31
C SER A 12 17.21 1.05 -5.66
N GLU A 13 17.02 -0.27 -5.88
CA GLU A 13 17.36 -0.90 -7.15
C GLU A 13 16.63 -0.25 -8.35
N THR A 14 15.35 0.10 -8.18
CA THR A 14 14.57 0.75 -9.25
C THR A 14 15.12 2.13 -9.59
N ILE A 15 15.42 2.92 -8.55
CA ILE A 15 15.90 4.30 -8.71
C ILE A 15 17.32 4.32 -9.27
N ASP A 16 18.20 3.42 -8.81
CA ASP A 16 19.56 3.29 -9.29
C ASP A 16 19.63 2.90 -10.78
N ASN A 17 18.61 2.18 -11.26
CA ASN A 17 18.42 1.88 -12.67
C ASN A 17 17.70 3.00 -13.47
N GLY A 18 17.47 4.16 -12.86
CA GLY A 18 16.81 5.29 -13.52
C GLY A 18 15.30 5.12 -13.73
N GLY A 19 14.67 4.21 -12.98
CA GLY A 19 13.24 3.92 -13.07
C GLY A 19 12.37 4.66 -12.06
N THR A 20 11.06 4.58 -12.25
CA THR A 20 10.04 5.12 -11.34
C THR A 20 9.39 3.98 -10.57
N VAL A 21 9.19 4.16 -9.27
CA VAL A 21 8.39 3.26 -8.43
C VAL A 21 6.96 3.78 -8.37
N VAL A 22 6.02 3.02 -8.91
CA VAL A 22 4.59 3.35 -8.85
C VAL A 22 3.91 2.45 -7.82
N ILE A 23 3.27 3.06 -6.82
CA ILE A 23 2.62 2.37 -5.70
C ILE A 23 1.10 2.60 -5.77
N PRO A 24 0.32 1.64 -6.28
CA PRO A 24 -1.13 1.68 -6.17
C PRO A 24 -1.55 1.61 -4.71
N SER A 25 -2.30 2.59 -4.23
CA SER A 25 -2.63 2.69 -2.82
C SER A 25 -4.06 3.17 -2.59
N PHE A 26 -4.69 2.73 -1.49
CA PHE A 26 -5.93 3.35 -1.04
C PHE A 26 -5.64 4.76 -0.51
N ALA A 27 -6.52 5.69 -0.87
CA ALA A 27 -6.35 7.11 -0.51
C ALA A 27 -6.38 7.35 1.01
N VAL A 28 -7.13 6.52 1.75
CA VAL A 28 -7.29 6.62 3.20
C VAL A 28 -6.63 5.42 3.88
N GLY A 29 -5.83 5.68 4.88
CA GLY A 29 -5.11 4.69 5.68
C GLY A 29 -3.80 4.24 5.03
N ARG A 30 -3.86 3.50 3.92
CA ARG A 30 -2.69 2.90 3.29
C ARG A 30 -1.66 3.92 2.79
N THR A 31 -2.10 4.99 2.15
CA THR A 31 -1.19 6.06 1.71
C THR A 31 -0.44 6.66 2.90
N GLN A 32 -1.15 6.96 4.00
CA GLN A 32 -0.56 7.55 5.19
C GLN A 32 0.43 6.58 5.89
N GLU A 33 0.13 5.28 5.89
CA GLU A 33 1.03 4.25 6.41
C GLU A 33 2.34 4.17 5.62
N ILE A 34 2.28 4.20 4.29
CA ILE A 34 3.47 4.22 3.44
C ILE A 34 4.30 5.48 3.69
N LEU A 35 3.65 6.65 3.83
CA LEU A 35 4.34 7.90 4.17
C LEU A 35 5.04 7.82 5.51
N TYR A 36 4.38 7.27 6.53
CA TYR A 36 4.97 7.06 7.84
C TYR A 36 6.19 6.13 7.80
N GLU A 37 6.09 4.99 7.10
CA GLU A 37 7.21 4.05 6.97
C GLU A 37 8.40 4.69 6.23
N LEU A 38 8.16 5.43 5.15
CA LEU A 38 9.21 6.17 4.44
C LEU A 38 9.90 7.20 5.34
N ASN A 39 9.11 7.96 6.11
CA ASN A 39 9.64 8.95 7.02
C ASN A 39 10.45 8.28 8.15
N LYS A 40 9.92 7.21 8.73
CA LYS A 40 10.57 6.43 9.78
C LYS A 40 11.93 5.91 9.33
N ILE A 41 12.03 5.37 8.11
CA ILE A 41 13.29 4.92 7.53
C ILE A 41 14.29 6.09 7.42
N LYS A 42 13.83 7.22 6.88
CA LYS A 42 14.69 8.42 6.74
C LYS A 42 15.15 8.96 8.10
N ASP A 43 14.27 9.03 9.10
CA ASP A 43 14.60 9.51 10.44
C ASP A 43 15.56 8.57 11.18
N GLN A 44 15.35 7.25 11.09
CA GLN A 44 16.19 6.26 11.75
C GLN A 44 17.63 6.29 11.25
N HIS A 45 17.86 6.67 10.00
CA HIS A 45 19.17 6.65 9.34
C HIS A 45 19.74 8.03 9.01
N LYS A 46 19.13 9.10 9.55
CA LYS A 46 19.58 10.48 9.26
C LYS A 46 21.00 10.78 9.71
N ASP A 47 21.49 10.08 10.75
CA ASP A 47 22.84 10.25 11.31
C ASP A 47 23.77 9.05 10.96
N ASP A 48 23.30 8.08 10.16
CA ASP A 48 24.07 6.94 9.69
C ASP A 48 24.71 7.25 8.34
N ALA A 49 25.95 7.73 8.38
CA ALA A 49 26.70 8.12 7.18
C ALA A 49 26.90 6.95 6.19
N LYS A 50 27.03 5.70 6.68
CA LYS A 50 27.18 4.53 5.84
C LYS A 50 25.89 4.21 5.09
N PHE A 51 24.77 4.22 5.79
CA PHE A 51 23.45 4.02 5.20
C PHE A 51 23.14 5.14 4.18
N GLN A 52 23.43 6.39 4.53
CA GLN A 52 23.19 7.52 3.64
C GLN A 52 24.04 7.46 2.35
N GLU A 53 25.25 6.94 2.40
CA GLU A 53 26.06 6.74 1.20
C GLU A 53 25.54 5.57 0.36
N GLU A 54 25.18 4.45 1.01
CA GLU A 54 24.67 3.25 0.36
C GLU A 54 23.32 3.50 -0.31
N TYR A 55 22.42 4.25 0.34
CA TYR A 55 21.05 4.57 -0.13
C TYR A 55 20.88 6.05 -0.52
N LYS A 56 21.96 6.69 -1.01
CA LYS A 56 21.97 8.12 -1.32
C LYS A 56 20.84 8.57 -2.23
N ASN A 57 20.55 7.81 -3.28
CA ASN A 57 19.49 8.13 -4.23
C ASN A 57 18.13 8.04 -3.55
N LEU A 58 17.89 7.00 -2.73
CA LEU A 58 16.65 6.83 -1.96
C LEU A 58 16.41 7.98 -0.97
N MET A 59 17.48 8.42 -0.26
CA MET A 59 17.34 9.49 0.73
C MET A 59 16.89 10.83 0.11
N ASN A 60 17.24 11.04 -1.15
CA ASN A 60 16.97 12.29 -1.87
C ASN A 60 15.86 12.18 -2.92
N ILE A 61 15.27 10.99 -3.13
CA ILE A 61 14.27 10.77 -4.17
C ILE A 61 13.01 11.60 -3.92
N PRO A 62 12.45 12.25 -4.95
CA PRO A 62 11.12 12.85 -4.86
C PRO A 62 10.03 11.79 -4.67
N VAL A 63 9.13 12.03 -3.72
CA VAL A 63 7.96 11.21 -3.46
C VAL A 63 6.71 12.03 -3.73
N TYR A 64 5.86 11.55 -4.62
CA TYR A 64 4.64 12.23 -5.00
C TYR A 64 3.41 11.46 -4.53
N VAL A 65 2.53 12.12 -3.78
CA VAL A 65 1.18 11.64 -3.51
C VAL A 65 0.25 12.24 -4.55
N ASP A 66 -0.03 11.47 -5.60
CA ASP A 66 -0.87 11.92 -6.71
C ASP A 66 -2.30 11.35 -6.63
N SER A 67 -3.04 11.89 -5.68
CA SER A 67 -4.46 11.60 -5.47
C SER A 67 -5.10 12.71 -4.65
N PRO A 68 -6.02 13.51 -5.19
CA PRO A 68 -6.69 14.59 -4.45
C PRO A 68 -7.36 14.09 -3.16
N LEU A 69 -7.95 12.90 -3.20
CA LEU A 69 -8.57 12.29 -2.02
C LEU A 69 -7.52 11.90 -0.96
N ALA A 70 -6.36 11.38 -1.38
CA ALA A 70 -5.28 11.06 -0.45
C ALA A 70 -4.69 12.32 0.19
N VAL A 71 -4.55 13.40 -0.57
CA VAL A 71 -4.11 14.71 -0.04
C VAL A 71 -5.07 15.19 1.05
N SER A 72 -6.38 15.19 0.75
CA SER A 72 -7.42 15.58 1.72
C SER A 72 -7.43 14.68 2.95
N ALA A 73 -7.34 13.36 2.77
CA ALA A 73 -7.26 12.41 3.88
C ALA A 73 -6.02 12.67 4.75
N THR A 74 -4.85 12.88 4.14
CA THR A 74 -3.61 13.17 4.88
C THR A 74 -3.74 14.44 5.72
N SER A 75 -4.44 15.47 5.23
CA SER A 75 -4.75 16.66 6.01
C SER A 75 -5.60 16.34 7.24
N VAL A 76 -6.60 15.46 7.11
CA VAL A 76 -7.40 15.01 8.25
C VAL A 76 -6.53 14.26 9.27
N PHE A 77 -5.67 13.35 8.82
CA PHE A 77 -4.72 12.66 9.69
C PHE A 77 -3.82 13.64 10.46
N LYS A 78 -3.24 14.63 9.77
CA LYS A 78 -2.40 15.67 10.39
C LYS A 78 -3.14 16.48 11.46
N ASN A 79 -4.42 16.75 11.26
CA ASN A 79 -5.24 17.51 12.21
C ASN A 79 -5.72 16.68 13.42
N ASN A 80 -5.50 15.38 13.44
CA ASN A 80 -5.93 14.45 14.48
C ASN A 80 -4.78 13.55 14.97
N MET A 81 -3.57 14.10 15.04
CA MET A 81 -2.37 13.36 15.46
C MET A 81 -2.43 12.85 16.91
N ASP A 82 -3.24 13.48 17.74
CA ASP A 82 -3.53 13.06 19.12
C ASP A 82 -4.20 11.69 19.23
N LEU A 83 -4.80 11.19 18.15
CA LEU A 83 -5.43 9.89 18.06
C LEU A 83 -4.49 8.77 17.58
N PHE A 84 -3.24 9.07 17.29
CA PHE A 84 -2.28 8.09 16.82
C PHE A 84 -1.78 7.18 17.95
N SER A 85 -1.21 6.03 17.59
CA SER A 85 -0.61 5.08 18.54
C SER A 85 0.53 5.71 19.35
N ASP A 86 0.83 5.13 20.51
CA ASP A 86 1.89 5.62 21.38
C ASP A 86 3.25 5.72 20.65
N GLU A 87 3.56 4.79 19.76
CA GLU A 87 4.77 4.83 18.94
C GLU A 87 4.85 6.11 18.09
N ILE A 88 3.76 6.47 17.42
CA ILE A 88 3.70 7.69 16.60
C ILE A 88 3.67 8.94 17.49
N GLN A 89 3.01 8.87 18.63
CA GLN A 89 3.02 9.97 19.63
C GLN A 89 4.43 10.28 20.11
N ASP A 90 5.25 9.27 20.35
CA ASP A 90 6.64 9.47 20.75
C ASP A 90 7.51 10.07 19.61
N PHE A 91 7.17 9.76 18.36
CA PHE A 91 7.77 10.40 17.18
C PHE A 91 7.44 11.90 17.15
N ILE A 92 6.17 12.25 17.34
CA ILE A 92 5.69 13.64 17.40
C ILE A 92 6.32 14.42 18.57
N LYS A 93 6.44 13.82 19.76
CA LYS A 93 7.05 14.45 20.94
C LYS A 93 8.53 14.81 20.71
N ARG A 94 9.22 14.10 19.82
CA ARG A 94 10.59 14.43 19.39
C ARG A 94 10.66 15.60 18.42
N GLY A 95 9.51 16.17 18.05
CA GLY A 95 9.41 17.34 17.16
C GLY A 95 9.36 17.00 15.68
N ASP A 96 9.14 15.74 15.33
CA ASP A 96 9.03 15.30 13.94
C ASP A 96 7.56 15.14 13.51
N ASN A 97 7.29 15.26 12.21
CA ASN A 97 5.96 15.06 11.65
C ASN A 97 5.92 13.71 10.92
N PRO A 98 5.14 12.73 11.40
CA PRO A 98 5.14 11.37 10.84
C PRO A 98 4.72 11.31 9.37
N LEU A 99 4.02 12.33 8.87
CA LEU A 99 3.47 12.38 7.50
C LEU A 99 4.11 13.48 6.64
N GLU A 100 5.29 13.99 7.05
CA GLU A 100 6.06 14.98 6.32
C GLU A 100 7.55 14.65 6.38
N PHE A 101 8.22 14.76 5.25
CA PHE A 101 9.66 14.62 5.15
C PHE A 101 10.18 15.40 3.93
N PRO A 102 11.48 15.71 3.85
CA PRO A 102 12.05 16.36 2.68
C PRO A 102 11.74 15.59 1.38
N ASN A 103 11.46 16.33 0.30
CA ASN A 103 11.11 15.82 -1.02
C ASN A 103 9.77 15.07 -1.12
N LEU A 104 8.88 15.20 -0.13
CA LEU A 104 7.50 14.77 -0.24
C LEU A 104 6.66 15.88 -0.88
N HIS A 105 5.96 15.55 -1.96
CA HIS A 105 5.13 16.45 -2.74
C HIS A 105 3.70 15.92 -2.84
N PHE A 106 2.73 16.82 -2.75
CA PHE A 106 1.31 16.51 -2.91
C PHE A 106 0.79 17.20 -4.18
N THR A 107 0.39 16.43 -5.17
CA THR A 107 -0.15 16.94 -6.42
C THR A 107 -1.65 17.06 -6.35
N GLN A 108 -2.19 18.21 -6.72
CA GLN A 108 -3.62 18.50 -6.66
C GLN A 108 -4.23 18.67 -8.05
N SER A 109 -3.55 19.40 -8.92
CA SER A 109 -4.03 19.70 -10.28
C SER A 109 -3.84 18.53 -11.25
N VAL A 110 -4.57 18.57 -12.35
CA VAL A 110 -4.40 17.60 -13.46
C VAL A 110 -3.09 17.86 -14.19
N GLU A 111 -2.69 19.11 -14.29
CA GLU A 111 -1.46 19.56 -14.94
C GLU A 111 -0.23 19.01 -14.22
N GLU A 112 -0.19 19.10 -12.89
CA GLU A 112 0.88 18.50 -12.07
C GLU A 112 0.96 17.00 -12.27
N SER A 113 -0.19 16.32 -12.25
CA SER A 113 -0.27 14.85 -12.46
C SER A 113 0.24 14.43 -13.85
N LYS A 114 -0.05 15.23 -14.89
CA LYS A 114 0.46 14.97 -16.25
C LYS A 114 1.96 15.19 -16.33
N ALA A 115 2.47 16.25 -15.70
CA ALA A 115 3.90 16.53 -15.68
C ALA A 115 4.73 15.38 -15.09
N LEU A 116 4.20 14.64 -14.07
CA LEU A 116 4.84 13.44 -13.54
C LEU A 116 4.97 12.34 -14.58
N ASN A 117 3.98 12.18 -15.47
CA ASN A 117 4.01 11.15 -16.51
C ASN A 117 4.88 11.54 -17.72
N GLU A 118 5.18 12.81 -17.88
CA GLU A 118 6.04 13.38 -18.94
C GLU A 118 7.51 13.47 -18.50
N SER A 119 7.76 13.43 -17.18
CA SER A 119 9.11 13.43 -16.62
C SER A 119 9.79 12.08 -16.79
N ASN A 120 11.09 12.09 -17.10
CA ASN A 120 11.94 10.92 -17.10
C ASN A 120 12.80 10.81 -15.83
N GLU A 121 12.61 11.71 -14.87
CA GLU A 121 13.36 11.69 -13.62
C GLU A 121 12.83 10.59 -12.69
N PRO A 122 13.70 9.77 -12.10
CA PRO A 122 13.32 8.77 -11.12
C PRO A 122 12.56 9.39 -9.96
N CYS A 123 11.46 8.76 -9.57
CA CYS A 123 10.64 9.19 -8.43
C CYS A 123 9.82 8.03 -7.86
N ILE A 124 9.20 8.29 -6.71
CA ILE A 124 8.17 7.42 -6.15
C ILE A 124 6.81 8.10 -6.36
N ILE A 125 5.86 7.40 -6.96
CA ILE A 125 4.48 7.88 -7.16
C ILE A 125 3.53 7.00 -6.37
N ILE A 126 2.86 7.57 -5.36
CA ILE A 126 1.80 6.93 -4.59
C ILE A 126 0.47 7.46 -5.09
N SER A 127 -0.37 6.60 -5.66
CA SER A 127 -1.62 7.05 -6.29
C SER A 127 -2.79 6.09 -6.07
N ALA A 128 -3.98 6.63 -5.92
CA ALA A 128 -5.22 5.86 -5.80
C ALA A 128 -5.81 5.55 -7.20
N SER A 129 -6.46 4.41 -7.36
CA SER A 129 -6.93 3.44 -6.39
C SER A 129 -5.96 2.27 -6.18
N GLY A 130 -6.06 1.62 -5.02
CA GLY A 130 -5.20 0.49 -4.67
C GLY A 130 -5.37 -0.77 -5.54
N MET A 131 -6.52 -0.94 -6.22
CA MET A 131 -6.78 -2.06 -7.15
C MET A 131 -6.68 -1.65 -8.63
N CYS A 132 -6.21 -0.43 -8.91
CA CYS A 132 -5.94 0.10 -10.25
C CYS A 132 -7.17 0.28 -11.15
N GLU A 133 -8.40 0.22 -10.62
CA GLU A 133 -9.63 0.29 -11.43
C GLU A 133 -9.99 1.71 -11.86
N VAL A 134 -9.74 2.68 -11.00
CA VAL A 134 -10.10 4.09 -11.20
C VAL A 134 -9.00 5.03 -10.72
N GLY A 135 -9.08 6.30 -11.10
CA GLY A 135 -8.19 7.35 -10.62
C GLY A 135 -6.91 7.52 -11.45
N ARG A 136 -6.06 8.41 -10.94
CA ARG A 136 -4.81 8.82 -11.61
C ARG A 136 -3.81 7.68 -11.74
N ILE A 137 -3.87 6.69 -10.88
CA ILE A 137 -3.04 5.47 -10.94
C ILE A 137 -3.05 4.82 -12.33
N LYS A 138 -4.19 4.82 -13.02
CA LYS A 138 -4.29 4.24 -14.37
C LYS A 138 -3.44 4.98 -15.39
N HIS A 139 -3.28 6.29 -15.25
CA HIS A 139 -2.39 7.08 -16.10
C HIS A 139 -0.93 6.74 -15.80
N HIS A 140 -0.56 6.67 -14.52
CA HIS A 140 0.80 6.29 -14.12
C HIS A 140 1.15 4.87 -14.59
N LEU A 141 0.21 3.91 -14.47
CA LEU A 141 0.41 2.56 -15.00
C LEU A 141 0.59 2.56 -16.51
N LYS A 142 -0.22 3.33 -17.26
CA LYS A 142 -0.07 3.44 -18.72
C LYS A 142 1.32 3.91 -19.12
N HIS A 143 1.91 4.84 -18.36
CA HIS A 143 3.22 5.43 -18.66
C HIS A 143 4.40 4.62 -18.13
N ASN A 144 4.21 3.75 -17.14
CA ASN A 144 5.30 3.02 -16.48
C ASN A 144 5.32 1.51 -16.74
N LEU A 145 4.19 0.86 -17.04
CA LEU A 145 4.13 -0.60 -17.21
C LEU A 145 5.00 -1.13 -18.34
N TRP A 146 5.16 -0.38 -19.42
CA TRP A 146 5.98 -0.80 -20.57
C TRP A 146 7.50 -0.58 -20.34
N ASN A 147 7.87 0.23 -19.35
CA ASN A 147 9.26 0.57 -19.06
C ASN A 147 9.90 -0.50 -18.17
N PRO A 148 10.90 -1.25 -18.64
CA PRO A 148 11.55 -2.31 -17.84
C PRO A 148 12.35 -1.81 -16.65
N ASN A 149 12.70 -0.52 -16.59
CA ASN A 149 13.42 0.08 -15.48
C ASN A 149 12.46 0.49 -14.33
N SER A 150 11.17 0.61 -14.62
CA SER A 150 10.17 0.98 -13.60
C SER A 150 9.71 -0.24 -12.81
N THR A 151 9.25 0.01 -11.58
CA THR A 151 8.64 -1.00 -10.71
C THR A 151 7.23 -0.60 -10.32
N ILE A 152 6.28 -1.52 -10.44
CA ILE A 152 4.95 -1.38 -9.84
C ILE A 152 4.95 -2.17 -8.55
N LEU A 153 4.84 -1.47 -7.43
CA LEU A 153 4.92 -2.05 -6.09
C LEU A 153 3.53 -2.12 -5.46
N PHE A 154 2.97 -3.30 -5.41
CA PHE A 154 1.69 -3.55 -4.74
C PHE A 154 1.90 -3.77 -3.24
N VAL A 155 1.09 -3.10 -2.44
CA VAL A 155 1.11 -3.13 -0.96
C VAL A 155 -0.25 -3.52 -0.36
N GLY A 156 -1.16 -4.02 -1.18
CA GLY A 156 -2.51 -4.40 -0.76
C GLY A 156 -3.12 -5.45 -1.66
N TYR A 157 -4.09 -6.17 -1.10
CA TYR A 157 -4.82 -7.22 -1.81
C TYR A 157 -5.41 -6.74 -3.13
N GLN A 158 -5.32 -7.59 -4.14
CA GLN A 158 -5.87 -7.35 -5.49
C GLN A 158 -7.01 -8.34 -5.74
N ALA A 159 -8.24 -7.84 -5.78
CA ALA A 159 -9.42 -8.68 -6.00
C ALA A 159 -9.44 -9.27 -7.42
N PRO A 160 -9.87 -10.53 -7.57
CA PRO A 160 -10.00 -11.16 -8.89
C PRO A 160 -10.81 -10.32 -9.87
N GLY A 161 -10.33 -10.25 -11.11
CA GLY A 161 -10.95 -9.48 -12.18
C GLY A 161 -10.52 -8.01 -12.27
N THR A 162 -9.84 -7.46 -11.26
CA THR A 162 -9.31 -6.10 -11.30
C THR A 162 -8.05 -5.97 -12.18
N LEU A 163 -7.75 -4.75 -12.63
CA LEU A 163 -6.52 -4.48 -13.37
C LEU A 163 -5.28 -4.82 -12.53
N GLY A 164 -5.30 -4.48 -11.25
CA GLY A 164 -4.19 -4.81 -10.35
C GLY A 164 -3.98 -6.32 -10.24
N ALA A 165 -5.05 -7.12 -10.11
CA ALA A 165 -4.95 -8.58 -10.07
C ALA A 165 -4.36 -9.15 -11.36
N LYS A 166 -4.74 -8.64 -12.53
CA LYS A 166 -4.17 -9.05 -13.83
C LYS A 166 -2.66 -8.82 -13.89
N ILE A 167 -2.21 -7.66 -13.43
CA ILE A 167 -0.80 -7.31 -13.39
C ILE A 167 -0.03 -8.23 -12.42
N VAL A 168 -0.52 -8.41 -11.20
CA VAL A 168 0.10 -9.28 -10.17
C VAL A 168 0.15 -10.74 -10.62
N ASN A 169 -0.88 -11.21 -11.32
CA ASN A 169 -0.95 -12.57 -11.86
C ASN A 169 -0.04 -12.80 -13.09
N GLY A 170 0.72 -11.77 -13.51
CA GLY A 170 1.73 -11.90 -14.56
C GLY A 170 1.20 -11.83 -15.98
N GLU A 171 0.02 -11.22 -16.22
CA GLU A 171 -0.43 -10.92 -17.57
C GLU A 171 0.62 -10.05 -18.29
N LYS A 172 1.05 -10.50 -19.49
CA LYS A 172 2.10 -9.80 -20.26
C LYS A 172 1.62 -8.53 -20.94
N LYS A 173 0.31 -8.37 -21.05
CA LYS A 173 -0.34 -7.20 -21.61
C LYS A 173 -1.66 -6.96 -20.88
N VAL A 174 -1.96 -5.71 -20.61
CA VAL A 174 -3.21 -5.29 -19.97
C VAL A 174 -3.85 -4.15 -20.77
N LYS A 175 -5.17 -4.00 -20.64
CA LYS A 175 -5.91 -2.96 -21.35
C LYS A 175 -6.17 -1.77 -20.41
N ILE A 176 -5.65 -0.59 -20.76
CA ILE A 176 -5.83 0.65 -20.02
C ILE A 176 -6.39 1.72 -20.96
N PHE A 177 -7.53 2.31 -20.63
CA PHE A 177 -8.23 3.29 -21.48
C PHE A 177 -8.47 2.81 -22.93
N GLY A 178 -8.71 1.52 -23.10
CA GLY A 178 -8.94 0.94 -24.44
C GLY A 178 -7.66 0.54 -25.20
N GLU A 179 -6.49 0.95 -24.75
CA GLU A 179 -5.20 0.64 -25.35
C GLU A 179 -4.55 -0.58 -24.68
N GLU A 180 -3.89 -1.42 -25.47
CA GLU A 180 -3.11 -2.57 -24.98
C GLU A 180 -1.72 -2.09 -24.58
N ILE A 181 -1.36 -2.30 -23.31
CA ILE A 181 -0.08 -1.89 -22.73
C ILE A 181 0.70 -3.15 -22.35
N ALA A 182 1.95 -3.24 -22.81
CA ALA A 182 2.86 -4.31 -22.41
C ALA A 182 3.25 -4.17 -20.94
N VAL A 183 3.37 -5.30 -20.23
CA VAL A 183 3.85 -5.34 -18.82
C VAL A 183 5.29 -5.81 -18.85
N ASN A 184 6.21 -4.87 -18.99
CA ASN A 184 7.67 -5.06 -18.97
C ASN A 184 8.28 -4.58 -17.65
N ALA A 185 7.59 -3.70 -16.93
CA ALA A 185 8.02 -3.23 -15.61
C ALA A 185 8.16 -4.40 -14.63
N ARG A 186 9.04 -4.23 -13.66
CA ARG A 186 9.14 -5.14 -12.52
C ARG A 186 7.85 -5.05 -11.70
N ILE A 187 7.25 -6.19 -11.37
CA ILE A 187 6.05 -6.27 -10.54
C ILE A 187 6.45 -6.88 -9.21
N GLU A 188 6.26 -6.09 -8.15
CA GLU A 188 6.57 -6.49 -6.78
C GLU A 188 5.34 -6.42 -5.89
N TYR A 189 5.31 -7.28 -4.89
CA TYR A 189 4.23 -7.35 -3.92
C TYR A 189 4.81 -7.51 -2.52
N ILE A 190 4.48 -6.56 -1.62
CA ILE A 190 4.87 -6.64 -0.21
C ILE A 190 3.63 -6.98 0.61
N GLU A 191 3.66 -8.16 1.23
CA GLU A 191 2.61 -8.59 2.15
C GLU A 191 2.69 -7.87 3.50
N GLY A 192 1.56 -7.85 4.22
CA GLY A 192 1.51 -7.42 5.60
C GLY A 192 1.26 -5.93 5.82
N TYR A 193 0.93 -5.20 4.77
CA TYR A 193 0.27 -3.90 4.87
C TYR A 193 -1.26 -4.04 4.90
N SER A 194 -1.82 -5.22 5.17
CA SER A 194 -3.26 -5.40 5.26
C SER A 194 -3.78 -4.90 6.62
N GLY A 195 -4.72 -3.97 6.60
CA GLY A 195 -5.50 -3.59 7.79
C GLY A 195 -6.65 -4.54 8.10
N HIS A 196 -6.82 -5.61 7.29
CA HIS A 196 -7.84 -6.61 7.53
C HIS A 196 -7.36 -7.61 8.58
N ALA A 197 -8.30 -8.06 9.42
CA ALA A 197 -8.08 -9.12 10.37
C ALA A 197 -7.66 -10.41 9.65
N ASP A 198 -6.62 -11.05 10.13
CA ASP A 198 -6.27 -12.39 9.73
C ASP A 198 -7.20 -13.44 10.35
N GLN A 199 -6.98 -14.70 10.01
CA GLN A 199 -7.80 -15.78 10.50
C GLN A 199 -7.76 -15.92 12.03
N GLU A 200 -6.60 -15.74 12.64
CA GLU A 200 -6.43 -15.86 14.08
C GLU A 200 -7.21 -14.75 14.79
N TRP A 201 -7.11 -13.53 14.31
CA TRP A 201 -7.83 -12.38 14.86
C TRP A 201 -9.35 -12.54 14.73
N LEU A 202 -9.83 -13.03 13.56
CA LEU A 202 -11.26 -13.34 13.37
C LEU A 202 -11.75 -14.42 14.33
N MET A 203 -10.95 -15.47 14.54
CA MET A 203 -11.30 -16.53 15.49
C MET A 203 -11.31 -16.00 16.94
N ASN A 204 -10.32 -15.21 17.33
CA ASN A 204 -10.26 -14.59 18.65
C ASN A 204 -11.44 -13.65 18.89
N PHE A 205 -11.86 -12.87 17.88
CA PHE A 205 -13.06 -12.06 17.95
C PHE A 205 -14.31 -12.92 18.23
N ILE A 206 -14.48 -14.04 17.53
CA ILE A 206 -15.61 -14.96 17.73
C ILE A 206 -15.56 -15.61 19.12
N TYR A 207 -14.36 -15.96 19.61
CA TYR A 207 -14.20 -16.56 20.94
C TYR A 207 -14.43 -15.57 22.08
N SER A 208 -14.25 -14.26 21.85
CA SER A 208 -14.44 -13.23 22.86
C SER A 208 -15.91 -13.04 23.31
N TYR A 209 -16.86 -13.58 22.55
CA TYR A 209 -18.27 -13.50 22.94
C TYR A 209 -18.55 -14.30 24.21
N ALA A 210 -18.98 -13.61 25.26
CA ALA A 210 -19.41 -14.22 26.53
C ALA A 210 -20.59 -15.19 26.35
N ILE A 211 -21.50 -14.86 25.43
CA ILE A 211 -22.66 -15.68 25.06
C ILE A 211 -22.49 -16.05 23.59
N LYS A 212 -22.44 -17.35 23.31
CA LYS A 212 -22.29 -17.84 21.93
C LYS A 212 -23.47 -17.39 21.06
N PRO A 213 -23.20 -16.79 19.88
CA PRO A 213 -24.25 -16.36 18.96
C PRO A 213 -25.02 -17.58 18.44
N LYS A 214 -26.32 -17.43 18.22
CA LYS A 214 -27.16 -18.48 17.61
C LYS A 214 -26.87 -18.66 16.12
N HIS A 215 -26.47 -17.59 15.44
CA HIS A 215 -26.15 -17.56 14.01
C HIS A 215 -24.92 -16.69 13.79
N ILE A 216 -24.04 -17.12 12.89
CA ILE A 216 -22.90 -16.37 12.39
C ILE A 216 -23.04 -16.30 10.87
N PHE A 217 -23.01 -15.08 10.32
CA PHE A 217 -23.05 -14.85 8.88
C PHE A 217 -21.70 -14.38 8.42
N LEU A 218 -21.07 -15.13 7.50
CA LEU A 218 -19.84 -14.74 6.84
C LEU A 218 -20.19 -13.91 5.61
N VAL A 219 -19.79 -12.65 5.61
CA VAL A 219 -20.09 -11.69 4.56
C VAL A 219 -18.78 -11.18 4.00
N HIS A 220 -18.71 -10.99 2.69
CA HIS A 220 -17.51 -10.67 1.94
C HIS A 220 -16.46 -11.81 1.92
N GLY A 221 -15.42 -11.60 1.14
CA GLY A 221 -14.38 -12.61 0.90
C GLY A 221 -14.79 -13.64 -0.17
N GLU A 222 -13.82 -14.45 -0.56
CA GLU A 222 -13.97 -15.47 -1.58
C GLU A 222 -14.60 -16.73 -0.99
N ALA A 223 -15.34 -17.50 -1.80
CA ALA A 223 -16.08 -18.65 -1.35
C ALA A 223 -15.19 -19.70 -0.65
N GLU A 224 -13.97 -19.90 -1.13
CA GLU A 224 -13.00 -20.81 -0.52
C GLU A 224 -12.59 -20.37 0.88
N GLY A 225 -12.24 -19.08 1.04
CA GLY A 225 -11.90 -18.49 2.33
C GLY A 225 -13.06 -18.55 3.32
N GLN A 226 -14.28 -18.30 2.86
CA GLN A 226 -15.48 -18.43 3.69
C GLN A 226 -15.72 -19.88 4.16
N ILE A 227 -15.49 -20.88 3.30
CA ILE A 227 -15.62 -22.30 3.65
C ILE A 227 -14.59 -22.68 4.69
N ILE A 228 -13.32 -22.27 4.51
CA ILE A 228 -12.24 -22.55 5.46
C ILE A 228 -12.56 -21.93 6.83
N LEU A 229 -12.94 -20.66 6.86
CA LEU A 229 -13.28 -19.94 8.10
C LEU A 229 -14.50 -20.59 8.78
N LYS A 230 -15.54 -20.92 8.01
CA LYS A 230 -16.71 -21.64 8.52
C LYS A 230 -16.33 -22.93 9.23
N ASN A 231 -15.51 -23.77 8.59
CA ASN A 231 -15.10 -25.06 9.16
C ASN A 231 -14.30 -24.85 10.45
N LYS A 232 -13.38 -23.90 10.50
CA LYS A 232 -12.63 -23.56 11.72
C LYS A 232 -13.51 -23.04 12.85
N ILE A 233 -14.52 -22.23 12.56
CA ILE A 233 -15.50 -21.77 13.55
C ILE A 233 -16.26 -22.97 14.12
N LEU A 234 -16.74 -23.88 13.27
CA LEU A 234 -17.47 -25.08 13.70
C LEU A 234 -16.62 -25.99 14.59
N GLU A 235 -15.36 -26.22 14.21
CA GLU A 235 -14.41 -27.02 14.97
C GLU A 235 -14.06 -26.36 16.32
N GLY A 236 -13.70 -25.07 16.29
CA GLY A 236 -13.20 -24.36 17.46
C GLY A 236 -14.25 -24.07 18.51
N LEU A 237 -15.48 -23.82 18.14
CA LEU A 237 -16.56 -23.61 19.09
C LEU A 237 -17.11 -24.91 19.68
N LYS A 238 -16.64 -26.10 19.25
CA LYS A 238 -17.25 -27.41 19.60
C LYS A 238 -18.78 -27.33 19.46
N ILE A 239 -19.24 -26.86 18.33
CA ILE A 239 -20.63 -26.50 18.14
C ILE A 239 -21.46 -27.78 18.14
N THR A 240 -22.24 -27.92 19.19
CA THR A 240 -23.42 -28.79 19.20
C THR A 240 -24.45 -28.22 18.23
N SER A 241 -25.32 -29.05 17.67
CA SER A 241 -26.28 -28.79 16.59
C SER A 241 -27.22 -27.55 16.70
N LYS A 242 -26.96 -26.63 17.62
CA LYS A 242 -27.80 -25.45 17.90
C LYS A 242 -27.27 -24.13 17.32
N THR A 243 -26.02 -24.05 16.85
CA THR A 243 -25.48 -22.86 16.18
C THR A 243 -25.33 -23.15 14.69
N LYS A 244 -25.89 -22.30 13.83
CA LYS A 244 -25.72 -22.36 12.36
C LYS A 244 -24.65 -21.35 11.95
N VAL A 245 -23.74 -21.76 11.10
CA VAL A 245 -22.73 -20.91 10.45
C VAL A 245 -22.97 -20.89 8.96
#